data_7ffa3a74c93e120e17877c7652fd1994
#
_entry.id   7ffa3a74c93e120e17877c7652fd1994
#
_cell.length_a   1.000
_cell.length_b   1.000
_cell.length_c   1.000
_cell.angle_alpha   90.00
_cell.angle_beta   90.00
_cell.angle_gamma   90.00
#
_symmetry.space_group_name_H-M   'P 1'
#
loop_
_entity.id
_entity.type
_entity.pdbx_description
1 polymer ?
#
loop_
_entity_poly.entity_id
_entity_poly.type
_entity_poly.pdbx_seq_one_letter_code
_entity_poly.pdbx_strand_id
1 'polypeptide(L)'
;LTNFDKDRVAATVKAATLGGATFLDIAADPSLVEMARNLTNLPICVSAIEAAKFVPAVEAGADLIEIGNYEAFYAQGMRFEAEEVLQLTEETRQLLPNITLSVTVPHLLELDRQVQLATELEKAGADIIQTEGAVIAKPTHPGTLGLIEKAAPTIAAAYEISRAVSIPVLCASGISNVTAPLAIAAGAAGVGVGSAINKLNDEVAMVAAVRSLVEALATVSNVKADVMSV
;
A
#
# COMPACT_ATOMS: atom_id res chain seq x y z
N LEU A 1 -8.28 5.50 -1.24
CA LEU A 1 -9.35 5.40 -0.25
C LEU A 1 -10.34 6.58 -0.29
N THR A 2 -9.85 7.81 -0.40
CA THR A 2 -10.70 9.02 -0.33
C THR A 2 -10.98 9.65 -1.70
N ASN A 3 -10.55 9.03 -2.78
CA ASN A 3 -10.79 9.52 -4.13
C ASN A 3 -12.00 8.81 -4.74
N PHE A 4 -13.11 9.52 -4.84
CA PHE A 4 -14.36 9.06 -5.46
C PHE A 4 -14.63 9.71 -6.83
N ASP A 5 -13.69 10.52 -7.33
CA ASP A 5 -13.76 11.12 -8.67
C ASP A 5 -13.49 10.04 -9.72
N LYS A 6 -14.52 9.66 -10.47
CA LYS A 6 -14.47 8.59 -11.46
C LYS A 6 -13.44 8.82 -12.56
N ASP A 7 -13.28 10.06 -13.02
CA ASP A 7 -12.34 10.37 -14.09
C ASP A 7 -10.88 10.21 -13.61
N ARG A 8 -10.60 10.65 -12.38
CA ARG A 8 -9.28 10.48 -11.76
C ARG A 8 -8.98 9.03 -11.44
N VAL A 9 -9.95 8.28 -10.93
CA VAL A 9 -9.79 6.84 -10.69
C VAL A 9 -9.55 6.12 -12.02
N ALA A 10 -10.32 6.42 -13.08
CA ALA A 10 -10.12 5.83 -14.39
C ALA A 10 -8.73 6.11 -14.97
N ALA A 11 -8.22 7.34 -14.85
CA ALA A 11 -6.87 7.69 -15.26
C ALA A 11 -5.80 6.90 -14.47
N THR A 12 -5.99 6.75 -13.16
CA THR A 12 -5.10 5.95 -12.31
C THR A 12 -5.10 4.47 -12.71
N VAL A 13 -6.28 3.88 -12.95
CA VAL A 13 -6.44 2.49 -13.41
C VAL A 13 -5.70 2.26 -14.73
N LYS A 14 -5.89 3.16 -15.71
CA LYS A 14 -5.18 3.08 -17.00
C LYS A 14 -3.67 3.21 -16.82
N ALA A 15 -3.22 4.16 -16.00
CA ALA A 15 -1.81 4.36 -15.74
C ALA A 15 -1.16 3.15 -15.07
N ALA A 16 -1.82 2.54 -14.09
CA ALA A 16 -1.37 1.30 -13.45
C ALA A 16 -1.26 0.15 -14.46
N THR A 17 -2.30 -0.04 -15.28
CA THR A 17 -2.36 -1.09 -16.31
C THR A 17 -1.27 -0.94 -17.35
N LEU A 18 -1.15 0.25 -17.97
CA LEU A 18 -0.18 0.52 -19.03
C LEU A 18 1.26 0.65 -18.49
N GLY A 19 1.40 1.04 -17.24
CA GLY A 19 2.68 1.15 -16.55
C GLY A 19 3.26 -0.16 -16.06
N GLY A 20 2.45 -1.24 -15.97
CA GLY A 20 2.89 -2.56 -15.55
C GLY A 20 2.82 -2.78 -14.03
N ALA A 21 1.89 -2.13 -13.33
CA ALA A 21 1.63 -2.43 -11.91
C ALA A 21 1.15 -3.88 -11.72
N THR A 22 1.40 -4.45 -10.55
CA THR A 22 0.98 -5.81 -10.19
C THR A 22 -0.50 -5.85 -9.82
N PHE A 23 -0.99 -4.86 -9.12
CA PHE A 23 -2.39 -4.64 -8.75
C PHE A 23 -2.62 -3.14 -8.53
N LEU A 24 -3.86 -2.74 -8.39
CA LEU A 24 -4.24 -1.37 -8.06
C LEU A 24 -5.09 -1.34 -6.80
N ASP A 25 -5.03 -0.21 -6.06
CA ASP A 25 -5.85 0.04 -4.88
C ASP A 25 -6.76 1.25 -5.10
N ILE A 26 -8.05 1.08 -4.84
CA ILE A 26 -9.09 2.13 -4.94
C ILE A 26 -9.97 2.16 -3.69
N ALA A 27 -10.83 3.16 -3.56
CA ALA A 27 -11.81 3.21 -2.49
C ALA A 27 -12.78 2.01 -2.56
N ALA A 28 -13.20 1.50 -1.40
CA ALA A 28 -14.19 0.42 -1.31
C ALA A 28 -15.60 0.94 -1.66
N ASP A 29 -15.81 1.17 -2.95
CA ASP A 29 -17.06 1.63 -3.56
C ASP A 29 -17.40 0.70 -4.75
N PRO A 30 -18.55 0.01 -4.74
CA PRO A 30 -18.93 -0.91 -5.79
C PRO A 30 -18.90 -0.31 -7.18
N SER A 31 -19.35 0.94 -7.34
CA SER A 31 -19.40 1.61 -8.65
C SER A 31 -18.01 1.90 -9.22
N LEU A 32 -17.03 2.16 -8.35
CA LEU A 32 -15.63 2.33 -8.76
C LEU A 32 -15.00 1.00 -9.11
N VAL A 33 -15.33 -0.08 -8.39
CA VAL A 33 -14.85 -1.44 -8.70
C VAL A 33 -15.37 -1.89 -10.05
N GLU A 34 -16.67 -1.78 -10.31
CA GLU A 34 -17.28 -2.11 -11.61
C GLU A 34 -16.64 -1.32 -12.75
N MET A 35 -16.45 -0.01 -12.55
CA MET A 35 -15.79 0.84 -13.54
C MET A 35 -14.35 0.39 -13.79
N ALA A 36 -13.56 0.15 -12.74
CA ALA A 36 -12.18 -0.29 -12.85
C ALA A 36 -12.08 -1.64 -13.55
N ARG A 37 -12.98 -2.59 -13.24
CA ARG A 37 -13.02 -3.92 -13.86
C ARG A 37 -13.26 -3.85 -15.38
N ASN A 38 -13.99 -2.85 -15.85
CA ASN A 38 -14.16 -2.61 -17.29
C ASN A 38 -12.94 -2.00 -17.98
N LEU A 39 -11.97 -1.49 -17.22
CA LEU A 39 -10.77 -0.82 -17.74
C LEU A 39 -9.50 -1.65 -17.63
N THR A 40 -9.49 -2.69 -16.77
CA THR A 40 -8.28 -3.47 -16.50
C THR A 40 -8.57 -4.91 -16.13
N ASN A 41 -7.59 -5.79 -16.41
CA ASN A 41 -7.53 -7.16 -15.91
C ASN A 41 -6.60 -7.30 -14.68
N LEU A 42 -6.01 -6.22 -14.18
CA LEU A 42 -5.20 -6.26 -12.97
C LEU A 42 -6.08 -6.63 -11.77
N PRO A 43 -5.53 -7.32 -10.78
CA PRO A 43 -6.20 -7.48 -9.49
C PRO A 43 -6.56 -6.11 -8.90
N ILE A 44 -7.76 -6.00 -8.36
CA ILE A 44 -8.28 -4.78 -7.73
C ILE A 44 -8.30 -4.98 -6.22
N CYS A 45 -7.50 -4.20 -5.52
CA CYS A 45 -7.58 -3.99 -4.09
C CYS A 45 -8.58 -2.88 -3.80
N VAL A 46 -9.31 -2.99 -2.70
CA VAL A 46 -10.16 -1.91 -2.20
C VAL A 46 -9.83 -1.61 -0.75
N SER A 47 -9.69 -0.32 -0.42
CA SER A 47 -9.33 0.13 0.93
C SER A 47 -10.52 0.75 1.66
N ALA A 48 -10.68 0.40 2.93
CA ALA A 48 -11.64 1.00 3.86
C ALA A 48 -11.15 0.92 5.31
N ILE A 49 -11.85 1.66 6.19
CA ILE A 49 -11.68 1.61 7.65
C ILE A 49 -12.95 1.07 8.35
N GLU A 50 -13.84 0.44 7.60
CA GLU A 50 -15.09 -0.14 8.07
C GLU A 50 -15.32 -1.49 7.39
N ALA A 51 -15.43 -2.57 8.15
CA ALA A 51 -15.56 -3.93 7.63
C ALA A 51 -16.77 -4.11 6.68
N ALA A 52 -17.89 -3.47 6.99
CA ALA A 52 -19.11 -3.57 6.19
C ALA A 52 -18.99 -3.05 4.75
N LYS A 53 -18.00 -2.19 4.47
CA LYS A 53 -17.78 -1.64 3.11
C LYS A 53 -17.12 -2.64 2.16
N PHE A 54 -16.44 -3.64 2.70
CA PHE A 54 -15.74 -4.60 1.87
C PHE A 54 -16.69 -5.58 1.17
N VAL A 55 -17.76 -6.03 1.83
CA VAL A 55 -18.67 -7.03 1.27
C VAL A 55 -19.24 -6.59 -0.10
N PRO A 56 -19.91 -5.44 -0.24
CA PRO A 56 -20.43 -5.02 -1.53
C PRO A 56 -19.34 -4.72 -2.58
N ALA A 57 -18.13 -4.32 -2.15
CA ALA A 57 -17.02 -4.10 -3.07
C ALA A 57 -16.44 -5.41 -3.62
N VAL A 58 -16.38 -6.47 -2.80
CA VAL A 58 -15.99 -7.82 -3.23
C VAL A 58 -17.05 -8.42 -4.16
N GLU A 59 -18.33 -8.24 -3.85
CA GLU A 59 -19.43 -8.65 -4.74
C GLU A 59 -19.39 -7.93 -6.10
N ALA A 60 -18.91 -6.69 -6.14
CA ALA A 60 -18.70 -5.92 -7.37
C ALA A 60 -17.43 -6.34 -8.15
N GLY A 61 -16.60 -7.23 -7.59
CA GLY A 61 -15.44 -7.80 -8.28
C GLY A 61 -14.07 -7.36 -7.75
N ALA A 62 -13.95 -6.86 -6.52
CA ALA A 62 -12.65 -6.69 -5.89
C ALA A 62 -12.00 -8.05 -5.57
N ASP A 63 -10.70 -8.19 -5.83
CA ASP A 63 -9.94 -9.43 -5.66
C ASP A 63 -9.28 -9.52 -4.28
N LEU A 64 -8.95 -8.38 -3.68
CA LEU A 64 -8.34 -8.28 -2.35
C LEU A 64 -8.81 -7.00 -1.65
N ILE A 65 -8.64 -6.95 -0.35
CA ILE A 65 -9.09 -5.84 0.48
C ILE A 65 -7.94 -5.32 1.36
N GLU A 66 -7.98 -4.04 1.69
CA GLU A 66 -7.02 -3.40 2.59
C GLU A 66 -7.75 -2.65 3.71
N ILE A 67 -7.50 -3.05 4.95
CA ILE A 67 -7.77 -2.21 6.11
C ILE A 67 -6.64 -1.20 6.23
N GLY A 68 -6.92 0.09 5.99
CA GLY A 68 -5.81 1.02 6.07
C GLY A 68 -6.01 2.34 5.37
N ASN A 69 -4.85 2.88 4.94
CA ASN A 69 -4.76 4.20 4.31
C ASN A 69 -5.11 5.33 5.29
N TYR A 70 -4.66 5.19 6.54
CA TYR A 70 -5.00 6.06 7.66
C TYR A 70 -4.52 7.50 7.48
N GLU A 71 -3.46 7.72 6.70
CA GLU A 71 -2.90 9.05 6.42
C GLU A 71 -3.94 10.06 5.93
N ALA A 72 -4.97 9.59 5.20
CA ALA A 72 -6.07 10.43 4.74
C ALA A 72 -6.93 11.00 5.87
N PHE A 73 -6.90 10.38 7.04
CA PHE A 73 -7.73 10.73 8.20
C PHE A 73 -6.98 11.47 9.30
N TYR A 74 -5.65 11.36 9.37
CA TYR A 74 -4.86 12.05 10.39
C TYR A 74 -5.03 13.58 10.34
N ALA A 75 -5.15 14.15 9.14
CA ALA A 75 -5.42 15.57 8.96
C ALA A 75 -6.79 16.01 9.52
N GLN A 76 -7.72 15.06 9.68
CA GLN A 76 -9.05 15.27 10.28
C GLN A 76 -9.04 15.04 11.79
N GLY A 77 -7.87 14.80 12.39
CA GLY A 77 -7.69 14.55 13.82
C GLY A 77 -7.99 13.12 14.26
N MET A 78 -8.32 12.21 13.35
CA MET A 78 -8.52 10.81 13.70
C MET A 78 -7.18 10.15 14.10
N ARG A 79 -7.27 9.17 14.97
CA ARG A 79 -6.17 8.29 15.38
C ARG A 79 -6.67 6.86 15.30
N PHE A 80 -5.76 5.94 15.10
CA PHE A 80 -6.06 4.52 15.02
C PHE A 80 -5.14 3.80 16.01
N GLU A 81 -5.77 3.31 17.08
CA GLU A 81 -5.05 2.55 18.09
C GLU A 81 -4.89 1.10 17.65
N ALA A 82 -3.89 0.42 18.19
CA ALA A 82 -3.57 -0.94 17.78
C ALA A 82 -4.74 -1.92 18.01
N GLU A 83 -5.45 -1.75 19.12
CA GLU A 83 -6.59 -2.58 19.52
C GLU A 83 -7.77 -2.40 18.54
N GLU A 84 -8.02 -1.18 18.06
CA GLU A 84 -9.07 -0.89 17.07
C GLU A 84 -8.77 -1.55 15.72
N VAL A 85 -7.50 -1.48 15.27
CA VAL A 85 -7.08 -2.11 14.02
C VAL A 85 -7.16 -3.63 14.11
N LEU A 86 -6.78 -4.21 15.24
CA LEU A 86 -6.88 -5.65 15.48
C LEU A 86 -8.35 -6.10 15.47
N GLN A 87 -9.23 -5.43 16.20
CA GLN A 87 -10.66 -5.73 16.21
C GLN A 87 -11.27 -5.64 14.80
N LEU A 88 -10.97 -4.58 14.05
CA LEU A 88 -11.45 -4.41 12.67
C LEU A 88 -10.95 -5.53 11.75
N THR A 89 -9.74 -6.03 11.98
CA THR A 89 -9.17 -7.17 11.24
C THR A 89 -9.95 -8.46 11.53
N GLU A 90 -10.24 -8.73 12.79
CA GLU A 90 -11.03 -9.89 13.21
C GLU A 90 -12.46 -9.84 12.65
N GLU A 91 -13.14 -8.67 12.74
CA GLU A 91 -14.47 -8.46 12.17
C GLU A 91 -14.47 -8.66 10.65
N THR A 92 -13.48 -8.12 9.96
CA THR A 92 -13.36 -8.25 8.50
C THR A 92 -13.11 -9.70 8.10
N ARG A 93 -12.26 -10.42 8.82
CA ARG A 93 -11.97 -11.84 8.56
C ARG A 93 -13.19 -12.73 8.81
N GLN A 94 -14.03 -12.40 9.82
CA GLN A 94 -15.30 -13.10 10.03
C GLN A 94 -16.29 -12.91 8.88
N LEU A 95 -16.38 -11.70 8.31
CA LEU A 95 -17.27 -11.40 7.18
C LEU A 95 -16.76 -12.00 5.87
N LEU A 96 -15.46 -12.00 5.65
CA LEU A 96 -14.80 -12.39 4.40
C LEU A 96 -13.64 -13.37 4.68
N PRO A 97 -13.94 -14.63 5.04
CA PRO A 97 -12.94 -15.58 5.53
C PRO A 97 -11.88 -15.98 4.50
N ASN A 98 -12.17 -15.86 3.21
CA ASN A 98 -11.32 -16.38 2.13
C ASN A 98 -10.72 -15.29 1.23
N ILE A 99 -11.01 -14.01 1.47
CA ILE A 99 -10.46 -12.92 0.69
C ILE A 99 -9.02 -12.61 1.14
N THR A 100 -8.14 -12.25 0.22
CA THR A 100 -6.81 -11.75 0.59
C THR A 100 -6.94 -10.41 1.32
N LEU A 101 -6.48 -10.37 2.56
CA LEU A 101 -6.58 -9.23 3.47
C LEU A 101 -5.21 -8.61 3.73
N SER A 102 -5.02 -7.40 3.25
CA SER A 102 -3.92 -6.52 3.63
C SER A 102 -4.34 -5.64 4.80
N VAL A 103 -3.44 -5.45 5.77
CA VAL A 103 -3.68 -4.56 6.91
C VAL A 103 -2.52 -3.58 7.06
N THR A 104 -2.84 -2.30 7.03
CA THR A 104 -1.88 -1.23 7.27
C THR A 104 -1.66 -1.04 8.77
N VAL A 105 -0.39 -1.00 9.18
CA VAL A 105 0.00 -0.67 10.55
C VAL A 105 0.08 0.84 10.71
N PRO A 106 -0.66 1.46 11.65
CA PRO A 106 -0.63 2.90 11.87
C PRO A 106 0.76 3.40 12.28
N HIS A 107 1.35 4.32 11.53
CA HIS A 107 2.70 4.83 11.76
C HIS A 107 2.80 5.85 12.92
N LEU A 108 1.68 6.25 13.50
CA LEU A 108 1.68 7.09 14.69
C LEU A 108 1.93 6.30 15.99
N LEU A 109 1.87 4.97 15.91
CA LEU A 109 2.33 4.09 16.99
C LEU A 109 3.86 4.10 17.07
N GLU A 110 4.40 3.91 18.27
CA GLU A 110 5.85 3.68 18.44
C GLU A 110 6.28 2.42 17.67
N LEU A 111 7.52 2.37 17.19
CA LEU A 111 7.98 1.33 16.28
C LEU A 111 7.87 -0.08 16.86
N ASP A 112 8.17 -0.26 18.13
CA ASP A 112 8.02 -1.53 18.86
C ASP A 112 6.54 -1.98 18.91
N ARG A 113 5.61 -1.04 19.12
CA ARG A 113 4.17 -1.32 19.09
C ARG A 113 3.69 -1.64 17.67
N GLN A 114 4.26 -1.00 16.64
CA GLN A 114 3.98 -1.37 15.23
C GLN A 114 4.37 -2.82 14.94
N VAL A 115 5.55 -3.25 15.39
CA VAL A 115 6.03 -4.63 15.23
C VAL A 115 5.14 -5.61 15.99
N GLN A 116 4.79 -5.29 17.23
CA GLN A 116 3.90 -6.12 18.03
C GLN A 116 2.52 -6.26 17.35
N LEU A 117 1.92 -5.15 16.90
CA LEU A 117 0.64 -5.16 16.19
C LEU A 117 0.72 -6.01 14.93
N ALA A 118 1.78 -5.89 14.13
CA ALA A 118 1.95 -6.69 12.91
C ALA A 118 1.90 -8.20 13.20
N THR A 119 2.53 -8.66 14.30
CA THR A 119 2.47 -10.06 14.72
C THR A 119 1.09 -10.48 15.23
N GLU A 120 0.35 -9.57 15.85
CA GLU A 120 -1.04 -9.80 16.28
C GLU A 120 -1.97 -9.89 15.07
N LEU A 121 -1.80 -9.02 14.07
CA LEU A 121 -2.56 -9.02 12.82
C LEU A 121 -2.36 -10.30 11.99
N GLU A 122 -1.12 -10.79 11.88
CA GLU A 122 -0.83 -12.07 11.24
C GLU A 122 -1.61 -13.22 11.92
N LYS A 123 -1.64 -13.26 13.25
CA LYS A 123 -2.40 -14.25 14.01
C LYS A 123 -3.91 -14.09 13.85
N ALA A 124 -4.40 -12.85 13.68
CA ALA A 124 -5.80 -12.55 13.43
C ALA A 124 -6.23 -12.87 11.98
N GLY A 125 -5.28 -13.26 11.12
CA GLY A 125 -5.56 -13.73 9.77
C GLY A 125 -5.30 -12.69 8.69
N ALA A 126 -4.51 -11.66 8.92
CA ALA A 126 -3.98 -10.84 7.84
C ALA A 126 -3.08 -11.68 6.93
N ASP A 127 -3.18 -11.49 5.61
CA ASP A 127 -2.35 -12.15 4.61
C ASP A 127 -1.17 -11.28 4.18
N ILE A 128 -1.29 -9.96 4.35
CA ILE A 128 -0.29 -8.96 3.99
C ILE A 128 -0.26 -7.89 5.08
N ILE A 129 0.92 -7.46 5.49
CA ILE A 129 1.09 -6.24 6.29
C ILE A 129 1.52 -5.10 5.38
N GLN A 130 0.93 -3.92 5.55
CA GLN A 130 1.38 -2.72 4.87
C GLN A 130 1.91 -1.69 5.86
N THR A 131 3.01 -1.00 5.51
CA THR A 131 3.55 0.10 6.31
C THR A 131 3.16 1.45 5.73
N GLU A 132 3.14 2.47 6.55
CA GLU A 132 2.96 3.87 6.17
C GLU A 132 3.94 4.78 6.93
N GLY A 133 4.01 6.09 6.64
CA GLY A 133 4.94 6.96 7.37
C GLY A 133 5.21 8.33 6.76
N ALA A 134 4.69 8.65 5.57
CA ALA A 134 5.05 9.92 4.91
C ALA A 134 4.46 11.17 5.59
N VAL A 135 3.40 11.03 6.39
CA VAL A 135 2.77 12.17 7.08
C VAL A 135 3.65 12.72 8.22
N ILE A 136 4.35 11.84 8.93
CA ILE A 136 5.32 12.28 9.97
C ILE A 136 6.64 12.71 9.39
N ALA A 137 6.98 12.27 8.19
CA ALA A 137 8.20 12.66 7.52
C ALA A 137 8.13 14.15 7.11
N LYS A 138 9.10 14.93 7.59
CA LYS A 138 9.25 16.34 7.25
C LYS A 138 10.58 16.53 6.53
N PRO A 139 10.66 16.25 5.23
CA PRO A 139 11.90 16.39 4.47
C PRO A 139 12.44 17.82 4.58
N THR A 140 13.71 17.95 4.91
CA THR A 140 14.41 19.25 5.07
C THR A 140 15.25 19.59 3.84
N HIS A 141 15.53 18.61 2.99
CA HIS A 141 16.33 18.77 1.78
C HIS A 141 15.51 18.61 0.51
N PRO A 142 15.85 19.32 -0.58
CA PRO A 142 15.26 19.10 -1.88
C PRO A 142 15.85 17.88 -2.59
N GLY A 143 15.21 17.47 -3.70
CA GLY A 143 15.73 16.43 -4.60
C GLY A 143 15.78 15.05 -3.96
N THR A 144 16.78 14.28 -4.35
CA THR A 144 16.94 12.86 -3.96
C THR A 144 17.01 12.68 -2.44
N LEU A 145 17.72 13.54 -1.73
CA LEU A 145 17.83 13.43 -0.28
C LEU A 145 16.46 13.61 0.39
N GLY A 146 15.66 14.58 -0.05
CA GLY A 146 14.29 14.75 0.45
C GLY A 146 13.37 13.58 0.15
N LEU A 147 13.57 12.88 -0.97
CA LEU A 147 12.84 11.64 -1.27
C LEU A 147 13.20 10.52 -0.28
N ILE A 148 14.49 10.41 0.06
CA ILE A 148 14.97 9.43 1.06
C ILE A 148 14.40 9.77 2.44
N GLU A 149 14.51 11.04 2.87
CA GLU A 149 13.95 11.50 4.15
C GLU A 149 12.44 11.21 4.25
N LYS A 150 11.72 11.41 3.16
CA LYS A 150 10.28 11.17 3.11
C LYS A 150 9.91 9.70 3.28
N ALA A 151 10.69 8.80 2.72
CA ALA A 151 10.45 7.37 2.78
C ALA A 151 11.05 6.69 4.02
N ALA A 152 11.93 7.36 4.75
CA ALA A 152 12.68 6.76 5.85
C ALA A 152 11.80 6.11 6.93
N PRO A 153 10.69 6.72 7.41
CA PRO A 153 9.86 6.09 8.44
C PRO A 153 9.23 4.77 7.99
N THR A 154 8.64 4.73 6.80
CA THR A 154 8.00 3.52 6.28
C THR A 154 9.02 2.41 5.95
N ILE A 155 10.22 2.78 5.47
CA ILE A 155 11.30 1.82 5.22
C ILE A 155 11.83 1.23 6.54
N ALA A 156 11.96 2.04 7.60
CA ALA A 156 12.34 1.57 8.92
C ALA A 156 11.30 0.60 9.49
N ALA A 157 10.01 0.93 9.39
CA ALA A 157 8.93 0.04 9.80
C ALA A 157 8.95 -1.28 8.99
N ALA A 158 9.12 -1.21 7.67
CA ALA A 158 9.21 -2.40 6.84
C ALA A 158 10.40 -3.30 7.21
N TYR A 159 11.55 -2.69 7.58
CA TYR A 159 12.73 -3.42 8.04
C TYR A 159 12.47 -4.22 9.31
N GLU A 160 11.86 -3.61 10.31
CA GLU A 160 11.59 -4.27 11.60
C GLU A 160 10.44 -5.28 11.48
N ILE A 161 9.33 -4.89 10.82
CA ILE A 161 8.15 -5.74 10.69
C ILE A 161 8.45 -6.99 9.86
N SER A 162 9.17 -6.88 8.72
CA SER A 162 9.48 -8.03 7.86
C SER A 162 10.34 -9.11 8.53
N ARG A 163 10.93 -8.82 9.68
CA ARG A 163 11.69 -9.78 10.49
C ARG A 163 10.85 -10.43 11.58
N ALA A 164 9.70 -9.84 11.88
CA ALA A 164 8.82 -10.28 12.97
C ALA A 164 7.65 -11.13 12.49
N VAL A 165 7.26 -11.00 11.21
CA VAL A 165 6.15 -11.74 10.60
C VAL A 165 6.64 -12.66 9.48
N SER A 166 5.86 -13.71 9.16
CA SER A 166 6.15 -14.63 8.05
C SER A 166 5.40 -14.28 6.76
N ILE A 167 4.36 -13.45 6.86
CA ILE A 167 3.58 -12.97 5.72
C ILE A 167 4.26 -11.79 5.01
N PRO A 168 3.96 -11.55 3.72
CA PRO A 168 4.53 -10.45 2.96
C PRO A 168 4.29 -9.08 3.60
N VAL A 169 5.32 -8.22 3.55
CA VAL A 169 5.22 -6.81 3.97
C VAL A 169 5.30 -5.91 2.74
N LEU A 170 4.30 -5.07 2.54
CA LEU A 170 4.31 -4.00 1.55
C LEU A 170 4.79 -2.70 2.19
N CYS A 171 5.79 -2.06 1.59
CA CYS A 171 6.27 -0.76 2.03
C CYS A 171 5.57 0.34 1.24
N ALA A 172 4.69 1.10 1.89
CA ALA A 172 3.91 2.15 1.24
C ALA A 172 4.09 3.51 1.91
N SER A 173 3.55 4.56 1.28
CA SER A 173 3.65 5.95 1.73
C SER A 173 5.04 6.57 1.58
N GLY A 174 5.11 7.62 0.77
CA GLY A 174 6.35 8.37 0.53
C GLY A 174 7.36 7.70 -0.41
N ILE A 175 7.05 6.53 -0.93
CA ILE A 175 7.92 5.78 -1.85
C ILE A 175 7.98 6.45 -3.23
N SER A 176 9.15 6.42 -3.82
CA SER A 176 9.48 6.88 -5.17
C SER A 176 10.34 5.84 -5.90
N ASN A 177 10.60 6.04 -7.19
CA ASN A 177 11.52 5.19 -7.95
C ASN A 177 12.94 5.15 -7.37
N VAL A 178 13.35 6.19 -6.64
CA VAL A 178 14.65 6.24 -5.94
C VAL A 178 14.64 5.36 -4.69
N THR A 179 13.53 5.31 -3.97
CA THR A 179 13.43 4.65 -2.66
C THR A 179 12.79 3.25 -2.72
N ALA A 180 12.12 2.90 -3.81
CA ALA A 180 11.55 1.56 -3.98
C ALA A 180 12.60 0.44 -3.88
N PRO A 181 13.81 0.54 -4.48
CA PRO A 181 14.87 -0.45 -4.26
C PRO A 181 15.31 -0.57 -2.80
N LEU A 182 15.33 0.54 -2.06
CA LEU A 182 15.69 0.55 -0.64
C LEU A 182 14.65 -0.18 0.22
N ALA A 183 13.35 -0.05 -0.12
CA ALA A 183 12.28 -0.76 0.55
C ALA A 183 12.44 -2.29 0.40
N ILE A 184 12.75 -2.76 -0.82
CA ILE A 184 13.01 -4.19 -1.09
C ILE A 184 14.28 -4.68 -0.36
N ALA A 185 15.34 -3.86 -0.32
CA ALA A 185 16.55 -4.18 0.42
C ALA A 185 16.29 -4.23 1.95
N ALA A 186 15.33 -3.45 2.45
CA ALA A 186 14.89 -3.49 3.85
C ALA A 186 14.06 -4.73 4.20
N GLY A 187 13.62 -5.53 3.23
CA GLY A 187 12.87 -6.77 3.44
C GLY A 187 11.42 -6.73 2.98
N ALA A 188 10.97 -5.61 2.40
CA ALA A 188 9.64 -5.55 1.82
C ALA A 188 9.51 -6.51 0.62
N ALA A 189 8.36 -7.17 0.50
CA ALA A 189 8.00 -8.01 -0.64
C ALA A 189 7.54 -7.19 -1.86
N GLY A 190 7.12 -5.95 -1.63
CA GLY A 190 6.68 -5.02 -2.66
C GLY A 190 6.50 -3.61 -2.12
N VAL A 191 6.07 -2.69 -2.98
CA VAL A 191 5.86 -1.29 -2.64
C VAL A 191 4.48 -0.80 -3.07
N GLY A 192 3.86 0.03 -2.22
CA GLY A 192 2.64 0.78 -2.52
C GLY A 192 2.96 2.25 -2.85
N VAL A 193 2.46 2.75 -3.98
CA VAL A 193 2.71 4.13 -4.42
C VAL A 193 1.41 4.80 -4.82
N GLY A 194 0.99 5.79 -4.08
CA GLY A 194 -0.23 6.57 -4.35
C GLY A 194 0.08 8.00 -4.78
N SER A 195 0.50 8.84 -3.86
CA SER A 195 0.59 10.29 -4.06
C SER A 195 1.58 10.71 -5.15
N ALA A 196 2.64 9.94 -5.41
CA ALA A 196 3.61 10.23 -6.46
C ALA A 196 3.00 10.11 -7.87
N ILE A 197 1.96 9.29 -8.03
CA ILE A 197 1.23 9.09 -9.28
C ILE A 197 0.02 10.04 -9.31
N ASN A 198 -0.82 10.02 -8.26
CA ASN A 198 -2.11 10.70 -8.22
C ASN A 198 -2.01 12.25 -8.21
N LYS A 199 -0.85 12.81 -7.93
CA LYS A 199 -0.60 14.26 -8.03
C LYS A 199 -0.28 14.74 -9.45
N LEU A 200 0.01 13.81 -10.37
CA LEU A 200 0.21 14.11 -11.77
C LEU A 200 -1.16 14.35 -12.43
N ASN A 201 -1.26 15.41 -13.21
CA ASN A 201 -2.49 15.77 -13.90
C ASN A 201 -2.45 15.40 -15.41
N ASP A 202 -1.58 14.46 -15.76
CA ASP A 202 -1.36 13.99 -17.12
C ASP A 202 -1.22 12.47 -17.14
N GLU A 203 -2.05 11.78 -17.93
CA GLU A 203 -2.09 10.32 -17.99
C GLU A 203 -0.76 9.74 -18.50
N VAL A 204 -0.09 10.38 -19.44
CA VAL A 204 1.20 9.93 -19.97
C VAL A 204 2.29 10.02 -18.89
N ALA A 205 2.30 11.11 -18.13
CA ALA A 205 3.21 11.27 -17.01
C ALA A 205 2.94 10.22 -15.90
N MET A 206 1.68 9.89 -15.64
CA MET A 206 1.32 8.84 -14.69
C MET A 206 1.83 7.47 -15.14
N VAL A 207 1.62 7.10 -16.41
CA VAL A 207 2.15 5.85 -17.00
C VAL A 207 3.68 5.81 -16.91
N ALA A 208 4.35 6.89 -17.26
CA ALA A 208 5.82 6.97 -17.19
C ALA A 208 6.33 6.81 -15.75
N ALA A 209 5.64 7.39 -14.78
CA ALA A 209 6.00 7.26 -13.37
C ALA A 209 5.82 5.82 -12.85
N VAL A 210 4.73 5.13 -13.24
CA VAL A 210 4.53 3.71 -12.89
C VAL A 210 5.63 2.85 -13.51
N ARG A 211 5.95 3.04 -14.81
CA ARG A 211 7.03 2.31 -15.48
C ARG A 211 8.38 2.51 -14.80
N SER A 212 8.71 3.74 -14.45
CA SER A 212 9.96 4.06 -13.74
C SER A 212 10.07 3.33 -12.39
N LEU A 213 8.95 3.15 -11.69
CA LEU A 213 8.90 2.35 -10.46
C LEU A 213 9.12 0.87 -10.74
N VAL A 214 8.44 0.30 -11.73
CA VAL A 214 8.59 -1.11 -12.13
C VAL A 214 10.03 -1.40 -12.56
N GLU A 215 10.63 -0.53 -13.37
CA GLU A 215 12.03 -0.64 -13.80
C GLU A 215 12.99 -0.58 -12.60
N ALA A 216 12.77 0.35 -11.65
CA ALA A 216 13.58 0.47 -10.45
C ALA A 216 13.53 -0.82 -9.59
N LEU A 217 12.36 -1.45 -9.47
CA LEU A 217 12.20 -2.72 -8.75
C LEU A 217 12.89 -3.89 -9.47
N ALA A 218 12.84 -3.93 -10.81
CA ALA A 218 13.48 -4.98 -11.59
C ALA A 218 15.01 -5.01 -11.41
N THR A 219 15.64 -3.85 -11.15
CA THR A 219 17.10 -3.80 -10.89
C THR A 219 17.52 -4.57 -9.65
N VAL A 220 16.70 -4.58 -8.60
CA VAL A 220 17.01 -5.29 -7.35
C VAL A 220 16.88 -6.81 -7.52
N SER A 221 15.91 -7.26 -8.30
CA SER A 221 15.70 -8.69 -8.59
C SER A 221 16.87 -9.28 -9.34
N ASN A 222 17.43 -8.54 -10.29
CA ASN A 222 18.61 -8.96 -11.05
C ASN A 222 19.88 -9.06 -10.18
N VAL A 223 20.10 -8.09 -9.28
CA VAL A 223 21.25 -8.11 -8.35
C VAL A 223 21.19 -9.32 -7.41
N LYS A 224 20.01 -9.69 -6.90
CA LYS A 224 19.86 -10.89 -6.05
C LYS A 224 20.19 -12.18 -6.83
N ALA A 225 19.81 -12.28 -8.10
CA ALA A 225 20.12 -13.43 -8.94
C ALA A 225 21.64 -13.58 -9.19
N ASP A 226 22.34 -12.47 -9.43
CA ASP A 226 23.79 -12.47 -9.70
C ASP A 226 24.62 -12.80 -8.44
N VAL A 227 24.19 -12.39 -7.26
CA VAL A 227 24.89 -12.69 -5.98
C VAL A 227 24.68 -14.13 -5.53
N MET A 228 23.59 -14.79 -5.93
CA MET A 228 23.33 -16.20 -5.61
C MET A 228 24.02 -17.18 -6.57
N SER A 229 24.68 -16.70 -7.63
CA SER A 229 25.38 -17.51 -8.62
C SER A 229 26.91 -17.52 -8.46
N VAL A 230 27.45 -17.07 -7.32
CA VAL A 230 28.90 -17.07 -7.00
C VAL A 230 29.22 -18.22 -5.99
#